data_de0c7433e954efb6fd8ef3a2ec0ea0e1
#
_entry.id   de0c7433e954efb6fd8ef3a2ec0ea0e1
#
_cell.length_a   1.000
_cell.length_b   1.000
_cell.length_c   1.000
_cell.angle_alpha   90.00
_cell.angle_beta   90.00
_cell.angle_gamma   90.00
#
_symmetry.space_group_name_H-M   'P 1'
#
loop_
_entity.id
_entity.type
_entity.pdbx_description
1 polymer ?
#
loop_
_entity_poly.entity_id
_entity_poly.type
_entity_poly.pdbx_seq_one_letter_code
_entity_poly.pdbx_strand_id
1 'polypeptide(L)'
;EFALAGGRSAYNVNCSQCHGSGAQGFAGYPNLNDDEWLWGGRLEDIHQTITHGVRNEDSEDARVFAMPAFLKDEILDANQVEEVATYVLHLSKQQGDSAASARGKALFLEHCVACHGDRGQGNAEFGAPSLNNDIWLYGGEKAEIVATIANSRGGVMPAWGQILDKNIVKQLTVYVHSLGGGK
;
A
#
# COMPACT_ATOMS: atom_id res chain seq x y z
N GLU A 1 3.23 28.77 -0.27
CA GLU A 1 4.71 28.66 -0.38
C GLU A 1 5.36 28.28 0.95
N PHE A 2 5.10 29.00 2.05
CA PHE A 2 5.72 28.71 3.37
C PHE A 2 5.49 27.27 3.83
N ALA A 3 4.26 26.76 3.76
CA ALA A 3 3.93 25.38 4.17
C ALA A 3 4.64 24.34 3.31
N LEU A 4 4.76 24.56 2.01
CA LEU A 4 5.48 23.66 1.10
C LEU A 4 6.99 23.62 1.39
N ALA A 5 7.60 24.79 1.61
CA ALA A 5 9.03 24.87 1.93
C ALA A 5 9.35 24.20 3.28
N GLY A 6 8.53 24.46 4.31
CA GLY A 6 8.65 23.82 5.62
C GLY A 6 8.41 22.32 5.55
N GLY A 7 7.37 21.88 4.83
CA GLY A 7 7.06 20.47 4.61
C GLY A 7 8.18 19.73 3.88
N ARG A 8 8.75 20.33 2.84
CA ARG A 8 9.91 19.76 2.12
C ARG A 8 11.13 19.61 3.05
N SER A 9 11.41 20.63 3.87
CA SER A 9 12.52 20.55 4.83
C SER A 9 12.31 19.42 5.85
N ALA A 10 11.11 19.35 6.43
CA ALA A 10 10.76 18.30 7.38
C ALA A 10 10.78 16.91 6.74
N TYR A 11 10.32 16.77 5.48
CA TYR A 11 10.38 15.54 4.72
C TYR A 11 11.81 15.03 4.53
N ASN A 12 12.73 15.89 4.11
CA ASN A 12 14.12 15.54 3.89
C ASN A 12 14.81 15.01 5.16
N VAL A 13 14.40 15.50 6.33
CA VAL A 13 14.97 15.08 7.62
C VAL A 13 14.35 13.78 8.14
N ASN A 14 13.03 13.62 7.99
CA ASN A 14 12.30 12.58 8.73
C ASN A 14 11.77 11.44 7.83
N CYS A 15 11.50 11.72 6.55
CA CYS A 15 10.76 10.80 5.68
C CYS A 15 11.63 10.20 4.56
N SER A 16 12.64 10.95 4.10
CA SER A 16 13.45 10.57 2.94
C SER A 16 14.24 9.27 3.11
N GLN A 17 14.55 8.87 4.34
CA GLN A 17 15.25 7.62 4.63
C GLN A 17 14.45 6.39 4.19
N CYS A 18 13.12 6.44 4.31
CA CYS A 18 12.21 5.36 3.93
C CYS A 18 11.60 5.61 2.55
N HIS A 19 11.12 6.84 2.28
CA HIS A 19 10.42 7.15 1.04
C HIS A 19 11.30 7.66 -0.11
N GLY A 20 12.62 7.78 0.13
CA GLY A 20 13.56 8.32 -0.86
C GLY A 20 13.62 9.84 -0.86
N SER A 21 14.77 10.43 -1.23
CA SER A 21 14.96 11.89 -1.26
C SER A 21 14.11 12.59 -2.33
N GLY A 22 13.70 11.87 -3.37
CA GLY A 22 12.74 12.31 -4.40
C GLY A 22 11.33 11.77 -4.16
N ALA A 23 11.05 11.18 -2.99
CA ALA A 23 9.77 10.56 -2.64
C ALA A 23 9.35 9.37 -3.54
N GLN A 24 10.31 8.78 -4.25
CA GLN A 24 10.09 7.70 -5.21
C GLN A 24 9.85 6.33 -4.55
N GLY A 25 10.01 6.23 -3.24
CA GLY A 25 9.89 4.97 -2.51
C GLY A 25 10.99 3.95 -2.79
N PHE A 26 10.81 2.78 -2.22
CA PHE A 26 11.61 1.57 -2.43
C PHE A 26 10.71 0.34 -2.23
N ALA A 27 11.19 -0.85 -2.54
CA ALA A 27 10.44 -2.07 -2.24
C ALA A 27 9.99 -2.12 -0.77
N GLY A 28 8.69 -2.12 -0.53
CA GLY A 28 8.07 -2.06 0.80
C GLY A 28 7.86 -0.65 1.36
N TYR A 29 8.33 0.39 0.70
CA TYR A 29 8.11 1.79 1.07
C TYR A 29 7.39 2.53 -0.07
N PRO A 30 6.18 3.04 0.13
CA PRO A 30 5.39 3.66 -0.94
C PRO A 30 6.12 4.79 -1.65
N ASN A 31 5.98 4.83 -2.97
CA ASN A 31 6.26 5.99 -3.79
C ASN A 31 5.15 7.04 -3.53
N LEU A 32 5.53 8.25 -3.20
CA LEU A 32 4.59 9.33 -2.90
C LEU A 32 4.35 10.27 -4.10
N ASN A 33 4.94 9.94 -5.27
CA ASN A 33 4.74 10.70 -6.50
C ASN A 33 3.76 10.01 -7.46
N ASP A 34 3.35 8.77 -7.18
CA ASP A 34 2.41 8.03 -8.02
C ASP A 34 0.96 8.20 -7.57
N ASP A 35 0.04 7.62 -8.31
CA ASP A 35 -1.40 7.72 -8.05
C ASP A 35 -1.94 6.58 -7.15
N GLU A 36 -1.07 5.74 -6.58
CA GLU A 36 -1.49 4.60 -5.74
C GLU A 36 -1.42 4.96 -4.24
N TRP A 37 -2.52 5.46 -3.72
CA TRP A 37 -2.67 5.89 -2.33
C TRP A 37 -3.37 4.81 -1.48
N LEU A 38 -2.59 3.92 -0.89
CA LEU A 38 -3.09 2.78 -0.10
C LEU A 38 -4.15 3.15 0.94
N TRP A 39 -3.98 4.28 1.59
CA TRP A 39 -4.86 4.76 2.68
C TRP A 39 -5.62 6.04 2.32
N GLY A 40 -5.71 6.34 1.03
CA GLY A 40 -6.31 7.55 0.49
C GLY A 40 -5.32 8.70 0.34
N GLY A 41 -5.53 9.50 -0.70
CA GLY A 41 -4.66 10.61 -1.09
C GLY A 41 -5.21 12.01 -0.76
N ARG A 42 -6.36 12.12 -0.10
CA ARG A 42 -6.88 13.42 0.35
C ARG A 42 -6.03 13.97 1.49
N LEU A 43 -6.06 15.26 1.69
CA LEU A 43 -5.30 15.92 2.78
C LEU A 43 -5.59 15.28 4.15
N GLU A 44 -6.86 14.95 4.42
CA GLU A 44 -7.26 14.31 5.66
C GLU A 44 -6.67 12.91 5.83
N ASP A 45 -6.66 12.12 4.76
CA ASP A 45 -6.14 10.75 4.76
C ASP A 45 -4.61 10.74 4.96
N ILE A 46 -3.90 11.64 4.27
CA ILE A 46 -2.46 11.82 4.41
C ILE A 46 -2.12 12.34 5.82
N HIS A 47 -2.88 13.32 6.34
CA HIS A 47 -2.71 13.83 7.69
C HIS A 47 -2.89 12.74 8.74
N GLN A 48 -3.95 11.93 8.63
CA GLN A 48 -4.23 10.80 9.50
C GLN A 48 -3.06 9.80 9.49
N THR A 49 -2.60 9.43 8.29
CA THR A 49 -1.51 8.47 8.10
C THR A 49 -0.18 8.98 8.68
N ILE A 50 0.16 10.26 8.46
CA ILE A 50 1.37 10.86 9.04
C ILE A 50 1.25 10.96 10.55
N THR A 51 0.09 11.39 11.07
CA THR A 51 -0.11 11.62 12.51
C THR A 51 -0.02 10.32 13.30
N HIS A 52 -0.74 9.29 12.85
CA HIS A 52 -0.96 8.07 13.63
C HIS A 52 -0.14 6.86 13.15
N GLY A 53 0.44 6.96 11.95
CA GLY A 53 1.23 5.88 11.38
C GLY A 53 0.40 4.75 10.80
N VAL A 54 1.11 3.70 10.39
CA VAL A 54 0.53 2.47 9.83
C VAL A 54 1.10 1.29 10.60
N ARG A 55 0.24 0.43 11.11
CA ARG A 55 0.59 -0.76 11.92
C ARG A 55 1.58 -0.43 13.06
N ASN A 56 1.45 0.77 13.61
CA ASN A 56 2.27 1.26 14.72
C ASN A 56 1.53 1.02 16.04
N GLU A 57 2.13 0.24 16.92
CA GLU A 57 1.57 -0.14 18.22
C GLU A 57 1.50 1.04 19.22
N ASP A 58 2.28 2.10 18.97
CA ASP A 58 2.31 3.28 19.84
C ASP A 58 1.12 4.23 19.64
N SER A 59 0.23 3.97 18.68
CA SER A 59 -0.94 4.82 18.40
C SER A 59 -2.20 3.99 18.22
N GLU A 60 -3.19 4.21 19.06
CA GLU A 60 -4.49 3.55 19.00
C GLU A 60 -5.26 3.88 17.71
N ASP A 61 -4.99 5.05 17.10
CA ASP A 61 -5.60 5.50 15.86
C ASP A 61 -4.78 5.14 14.61
N ALA A 62 -3.74 4.31 14.74
CA ALA A 62 -2.95 3.85 13.59
C ALA A 62 -3.78 3.04 12.60
N ARG A 63 -3.40 3.09 11.34
CA ARG A 63 -3.93 2.21 10.29
C ARG A 63 -3.47 0.77 10.57
N VAL A 64 -4.37 -0.15 10.92
CA VAL A 64 -4.00 -1.48 11.45
C VAL A 64 -4.22 -2.65 10.50
N PHE A 65 -5.01 -2.48 9.43
CA PHE A 65 -5.31 -3.58 8.54
C PHE A 65 -4.07 -4.18 7.88
N ALA A 66 -4.04 -5.50 7.81
CA ALA A 66 -3.03 -6.28 7.12
C ALA A 66 -3.70 -7.43 6.35
N MET A 67 -3.13 -7.78 5.20
CA MET A 67 -3.56 -8.94 4.45
C MET A 67 -3.22 -10.22 5.24
N PRO A 68 -4.09 -11.25 5.30
CA PRO A 68 -3.72 -12.55 5.86
C PRO A 68 -2.54 -13.19 5.12
N ALA A 69 -1.76 -14.02 5.82
CA ALA A 69 -0.69 -14.82 5.21
C ALA A 69 -1.26 -16.14 4.71
N PHE A 70 -1.91 -16.14 3.54
CA PHE A 70 -2.82 -17.20 3.08
C PHE A 70 -2.23 -18.62 3.11
N LEU A 71 -0.95 -18.79 2.79
CA LEU A 71 -0.30 -20.09 2.90
C LEU A 71 0.14 -20.39 4.33
N LYS A 72 0.74 -19.43 5.01
CA LYS A 72 1.25 -19.59 6.38
C LYS A 72 0.12 -19.82 7.39
N ASP A 73 -1.02 -19.17 7.17
CA ASP A 73 -2.22 -19.28 8.00
C ASP A 73 -3.14 -20.46 7.55
N GLU A 74 -2.65 -21.30 6.63
CA GLU A 74 -3.34 -22.49 6.11
C GLU A 74 -4.72 -22.22 5.49
N ILE A 75 -4.95 -20.99 4.99
CA ILE A 75 -6.19 -20.58 4.31
C ILE A 75 -6.22 -21.14 2.87
N LEU A 76 -5.08 -21.08 2.18
CA LEU A 76 -4.86 -21.60 0.83
C LEU A 76 -3.64 -22.52 0.82
N ASP A 77 -3.68 -23.56 -0.01
CA ASP A 77 -2.50 -24.36 -0.29
C ASP A 77 -1.56 -23.69 -1.32
N ALA A 78 -0.36 -24.24 -1.51
CA ALA A 78 0.64 -23.66 -2.40
C ALA A 78 0.18 -23.58 -3.87
N ASN A 79 -0.60 -24.55 -4.36
CA ASN A 79 -1.11 -24.53 -5.73
C ASN A 79 -2.18 -23.41 -5.88
N GLN A 80 -3.05 -23.28 -4.90
CA GLN A 80 -4.08 -22.25 -4.85
C GLN A 80 -3.47 -20.84 -4.82
N VAL A 81 -2.39 -20.64 -4.05
CA VAL A 81 -1.64 -19.36 -4.03
C VAL A 81 -1.05 -19.04 -5.41
N GLU A 82 -0.48 -20.05 -6.10
CA GLU A 82 0.04 -19.88 -7.47
C GLU A 82 -1.08 -19.53 -8.48
N GLU A 83 -2.26 -20.11 -8.33
CA GLU A 83 -3.41 -19.82 -9.18
C GLU A 83 -3.95 -18.41 -8.94
N VAL A 84 -4.08 -17.98 -7.68
CA VAL A 84 -4.46 -16.62 -7.34
C VAL A 84 -3.45 -15.60 -7.89
N ALA A 85 -2.14 -15.87 -7.73
CA ALA A 85 -1.10 -15.00 -8.28
C ALA A 85 -1.19 -14.91 -9.81
N THR A 86 -1.51 -16.01 -10.50
CA THR A 86 -1.74 -16.03 -11.94
C THR A 86 -2.94 -15.14 -12.34
N TYR A 87 -4.01 -15.16 -11.55
CA TYR A 87 -5.15 -14.29 -11.79
C TYR A 87 -4.85 -12.82 -11.50
N VAL A 88 -4.06 -12.51 -10.48
CA VAL A 88 -3.60 -11.14 -10.19
C VAL A 88 -2.77 -10.59 -11.36
N LEU A 89 -1.88 -11.40 -11.97
CA LEU A 89 -1.16 -11.03 -13.18
C LEU A 89 -2.08 -10.79 -14.39
N HIS A 90 -3.19 -11.52 -14.46
CA HIS A 90 -4.22 -11.27 -15.48
C HIS A 90 -4.94 -9.94 -15.23
N LEU A 91 -5.29 -9.61 -13.98
CA LEU A 91 -5.91 -8.32 -13.62
C LEU A 91 -5.02 -7.13 -14.01
N SER A 92 -3.74 -7.21 -13.78
CA SER A 92 -2.74 -6.20 -14.15
C SER A 92 -2.32 -6.25 -15.63
N LYS A 93 -2.98 -7.09 -16.45
CA LYS A 93 -2.73 -7.27 -17.90
C LYS A 93 -1.32 -7.80 -18.25
N GLN A 94 -0.60 -8.36 -17.30
CA GLN A 94 0.71 -8.96 -17.52
C GLN A 94 0.60 -10.37 -18.11
N GLN A 95 -0.53 -11.04 -17.95
CA GLN A 95 -0.82 -12.35 -18.51
C GLN A 95 -2.22 -12.41 -19.11
N GLY A 96 -2.37 -13.24 -20.15
CA GLY A 96 -3.66 -13.54 -20.76
C GLY A 96 -4.46 -14.60 -19.97
N ASP A 97 -5.65 -14.91 -20.48
CA ASP A 97 -6.50 -15.97 -19.96
C ASP A 97 -5.83 -17.35 -20.00
N SER A 98 -6.02 -18.11 -18.92
CA SER A 98 -5.55 -19.48 -18.82
C SER A 98 -6.46 -20.29 -17.89
N ALA A 99 -6.36 -21.61 -17.92
CA ALA A 99 -7.09 -22.47 -16.99
C ALA A 99 -6.70 -22.18 -15.51
N ALA A 100 -5.42 -21.86 -15.25
CA ALA A 100 -4.95 -21.47 -13.92
C ALA A 100 -5.52 -20.12 -13.50
N SER A 101 -5.56 -19.13 -14.41
CA SER A 101 -6.19 -17.84 -14.16
C SER A 101 -7.69 -17.98 -13.84
N ALA A 102 -8.40 -18.86 -14.53
CA ALA A 102 -9.83 -19.10 -14.26
C ALA A 102 -10.06 -19.71 -12.85
N ARG A 103 -9.20 -20.65 -12.42
CA ARG A 103 -9.28 -21.21 -11.05
C ARG A 103 -8.86 -20.16 -10.01
N GLY A 104 -7.80 -19.40 -10.27
CA GLY A 104 -7.37 -18.30 -9.43
C GLY A 104 -8.45 -17.22 -9.25
N LYS A 105 -9.23 -16.93 -10.32
CA LYS A 105 -10.38 -16.04 -10.24
C LYS A 105 -11.42 -16.52 -9.24
N ALA A 106 -11.75 -17.79 -9.23
CA ALA A 106 -12.71 -18.35 -8.27
C ALA A 106 -12.24 -18.14 -6.83
N LEU A 107 -10.98 -18.47 -6.55
CA LEU A 107 -10.36 -18.25 -5.23
C LEU A 107 -10.27 -16.76 -4.85
N PHE A 108 -9.95 -15.91 -5.81
CA PHE A 108 -9.91 -14.46 -5.60
C PHE A 108 -11.28 -13.92 -5.19
N LEU A 109 -12.34 -14.34 -5.87
CA LEU A 109 -13.71 -13.92 -5.55
C LEU A 109 -14.17 -14.42 -4.17
N GLU A 110 -13.63 -15.51 -3.69
CA GLU A 110 -13.95 -16.06 -2.37
C GLU A 110 -13.18 -15.39 -1.24
N HIS A 111 -11.88 -15.13 -1.44
CA HIS A 111 -10.97 -14.75 -0.36
C HIS A 111 -10.41 -13.32 -0.43
N CYS A 112 -10.43 -12.65 -1.59
CA CYS A 112 -9.69 -11.41 -1.79
C CYS A 112 -10.57 -10.17 -2.04
N VAL A 113 -11.78 -10.39 -2.56
CA VAL A 113 -12.71 -9.32 -2.98
C VAL A 113 -13.08 -8.37 -1.84
N ALA A 114 -13.20 -8.86 -0.62
CA ALA A 114 -13.59 -8.04 0.54
C ALA A 114 -12.66 -6.82 0.72
N CYS A 115 -11.38 -6.99 0.43
CA CYS A 115 -10.39 -5.92 0.55
C CYS A 115 -9.98 -5.32 -0.81
N HIS A 116 -9.81 -6.15 -1.86
CA HIS A 116 -9.29 -5.68 -3.14
C HIS A 116 -10.36 -5.31 -4.18
N GLY A 117 -11.64 -5.59 -3.87
CA GLY A 117 -12.75 -5.38 -4.82
C GLY A 117 -12.82 -6.46 -5.91
N ASP A 118 -13.97 -6.56 -6.56
CA ASP A 118 -14.32 -7.62 -7.54
C ASP A 118 -13.48 -7.57 -8.83
N ARG A 119 -12.91 -6.41 -9.13
CA ARG A 119 -12.03 -6.15 -10.28
C ARG A 119 -10.59 -5.84 -9.87
N GLY A 120 -10.24 -6.06 -8.60
CA GLY A 120 -8.95 -5.72 -8.06
C GLY A 120 -8.66 -4.21 -7.99
N GLN A 121 -9.69 -3.38 -7.86
CA GLN A 121 -9.54 -1.91 -7.83
C GLN A 121 -8.99 -1.37 -6.51
N GLY A 122 -8.80 -2.21 -5.52
CA GLY A 122 -8.33 -1.82 -4.20
C GLY A 122 -9.40 -1.18 -3.30
N ASN A 123 -9.02 -0.88 -2.08
CA ASN A 123 -9.87 -0.19 -1.11
C ASN A 123 -9.01 0.54 -0.07
N ALA A 124 -9.07 1.87 -0.09
CA ALA A 124 -8.30 2.71 0.82
C ALA A 124 -8.73 2.59 2.30
N GLU A 125 -9.93 2.12 2.57
CA GLU A 125 -10.41 1.87 3.94
C GLU A 125 -9.61 0.77 4.64
N PHE A 126 -9.19 -0.24 3.87
CA PHE A 126 -8.38 -1.37 4.33
C PHE A 126 -6.88 -1.22 4.01
N GLY A 127 -6.47 -0.15 3.33
CA GLY A 127 -5.11 -0.03 2.81
C GLY A 127 -4.77 -1.11 1.78
N ALA A 128 -5.79 -1.62 1.10
CA ALA A 128 -5.64 -2.66 0.09
C ALA A 128 -5.33 -2.02 -1.27
N PRO A 129 -4.17 -2.32 -1.88
CA PRO A 129 -3.77 -1.75 -3.15
C PRO A 129 -4.68 -2.19 -4.29
N SER A 130 -4.71 -1.38 -5.35
CA SER A 130 -5.19 -1.81 -6.65
C SER A 130 -4.30 -2.93 -7.20
N LEU A 131 -4.91 -3.93 -7.81
CA LEU A 131 -4.24 -5.08 -8.44
C LEU A 131 -4.44 -5.08 -9.96
N ASN A 132 -5.07 -4.02 -10.50
CA ASN A 132 -5.38 -3.90 -11.93
C ASN A 132 -4.56 -2.78 -12.62
N ASN A 133 -3.49 -2.34 -11.98
CA ASN A 133 -2.51 -1.39 -12.50
C ASN A 133 -1.09 -1.99 -12.46
N ASP A 134 -0.09 -1.19 -12.81
CA ASP A 134 1.32 -1.60 -12.90
C ASP A 134 2.16 -1.10 -11.70
N ILE A 135 1.52 -0.60 -10.63
CA ILE A 135 2.19 -0.03 -9.45
C ILE A 135 2.23 -1.08 -8.34
N TRP A 136 3.43 -1.52 -7.97
CA TRP A 136 3.65 -2.62 -7.03
C TRP A 136 4.57 -2.22 -5.88
N LEU A 137 4.05 -2.26 -4.65
CA LEU A 137 4.84 -1.93 -3.45
C LEU A 137 5.94 -2.97 -3.17
N TYR A 138 5.69 -4.23 -3.46
CA TYR A 138 6.60 -5.35 -3.14
C TYR A 138 7.10 -6.10 -4.38
N GLY A 139 6.95 -5.51 -5.57
CA GLY A 139 7.25 -6.12 -6.84
C GLY A 139 6.05 -6.80 -7.50
N GLY A 140 6.04 -6.78 -8.83
CA GLY A 140 4.94 -7.26 -9.68
C GLY A 140 5.25 -8.55 -10.43
N GLU A 141 6.43 -9.13 -10.26
CA GLU A 141 6.76 -10.43 -10.82
C GLU A 141 5.97 -11.55 -10.11
N LYS A 142 5.67 -12.63 -10.82
CA LYS A 142 4.86 -13.73 -10.27
C LYS A 142 5.38 -14.23 -8.93
N ALA A 143 6.69 -14.43 -8.80
CA ALA A 143 7.29 -14.93 -7.57
C ALA A 143 7.12 -13.96 -6.39
N GLU A 144 7.12 -12.66 -6.65
CA GLU A 144 6.92 -11.62 -5.65
C GLU A 144 5.47 -11.55 -5.20
N ILE A 145 4.52 -11.69 -6.14
CA ILE A 145 3.08 -11.78 -5.85
C ILE A 145 2.78 -13.03 -5.03
N VAL A 146 3.30 -14.19 -5.44
CA VAL A 146 3.19 -15.46 -4.68
C VAL A 146 3.72 -15.28 -3.26
N ALA A 147 4.92 -14.70 -3.11
CA ALA A 147 5.51 -14.47 -1.78
C ALA A 147 4.66 -13.52 -0.92
N THR A 148 4.02 -12.51 -1.54
CA THR A 148 3.14 -11.57 -0.85
C THR A 148 1.84 -12.26 -0.38
N ILE A 149 1.20 -13.05 -1.24
CA ILE A 149 -0.01 -13.80 -0.89
C ILE A 149 0.30 -14.85 0.18
N ALA A 150 1.40 -15.59 0.01
CA ALA A 150 1.76 -16.68 0.90
C ALA A 150 2.04 -16.24 2.34
N ASN A 151 2.79 -15.13 2.50
CA ASN A 151 3.39 -14.78 3.79
C ASN A 151 2.84 -13.50 4.41
N SER A 152 2.02 -12.76 3.69
CA SER A 152 1.67 -11.37 3.98
C SER A 152 2.90 -10.46 4.03
N ARG A 153 2.77 -9.23 3.63
CA ARG A 153 3.83 -8.21 3.77
C ARG A 153 3.18 -6.92 4.24
N GLY A 154 3.66 -6.39 5.35
CA GLY A 154 3.14 -5.14 5.90
C GLY A 154 4.25 -4.37 6.58
N GLY A 155 4.64 -3.23 6.02
CA GLY A 155 5.58 -2.33 6.69
C GLY A 155 4.93 -1.57 7.84
N VAL A 156 5.74 -1.04 8.73
CA VAL A 156 5.31 -0.16 9.82
C VAL A 156 5.74 1.27 9.48
N MET A 157 4.83 2.23 9.60
CA MET A 157 5.13 3.65 9.56
C MET A 157 4.97 4.24 10.95
N PRO A 158 5.97 4.98 11.48
CA PRO A 158 5.86 5.60 12.81
C PRO A 158 4.71 6.61 12.89
N ALA A 159 4.17 6.80 14.08
CA ALA A 159 3.19 7.84 14.41
C ALA A 159 3.91 9.18 14.61
N TRP A 160 4.13 9.92 13.53
CA TRP A 160 4.89 11.17 13.55
C TRP A 160 4.23 12.28 14.37
N GLY A 161 2.92 12.21 14.60
CA GLY A 161 2.22 13.13 15.50
C GLY A 161 2.66 13.08 16.95
N GLN A 162 3.32 12.00 17.37
CA GLN A 162 3.91 11.86 18.71
C GLN A 162 5.36 12.39 18.78
N ILE A 163 6.00 12.59 17.62
CA ILE A 163 7.42 12.94 17.51
C ILE A 163 7.59 14.40 17.07
N LEU A 164 6.73 14.89 16.18
CA LEU A 164 6.82 16.19 15.55
C LEU A 164 5.71 17.14 16.04
N ASP A 165 6.03 18.45 16.04
CA ASP A 165 5.02 19.48 16.31
C ASP A 165 3.87 19.40 15.26
N LYS A 166 2.64 19.64 15.73
CA LYS A 166 1.43 19.58 14.91
C LYS A 166 1.48 20.46 13.65
N ASN A 167 2.19 21.59 13.68
CA ASN A 167 2.32 22.46 12.52
C ASN A 167 3.30 21.86 11.50
N ILE A 168 4.32 21.13 11.96
CA ILE A 168 5.24 20.40 11.09
C ILE A 168 4.48 19.24 10.39
N VAL A 169 3.65 18.50 11.12
CA VAL A 169 2.80 17.45 10.54
C VAL A 169 1.87 18.02 9.46
N LYS A 170 1.23 19.19 9.70
CA LYS A 170 0.41 19.87 8.69
C LYS A 170 1.21 20.29 7.46
N GLN A 171 2.42 20.82 7.65
CA GLN A 171 3.30 21.19 6.54
C GLN A 171 3.74 19.97 5.72
N LEU A 172 4.08 18.86 6.39
CA LEU A 172 4.36 17.57 5.75
C LEU A 172 3.17 17.07 4.94
N THR A 173 1.96 17.14 5.50
CA THR A 173 0.72 16.75 4.81
C THR A 173 0.55 17.52 3.50
N VAL A 174 0.66 18.86 3.55
CA VAL A 174 0.53 19.71 2.36
C VAL A 174 1.64 19.41 1.34
N TYR A 175 2.87 19.19 1.80
CA TYR A 175 3.98 18.85 0.92
C TYR A 175 3.77 17.48 0.24
N VAL A 176 3.47 16.44 1.00
CA VAL A 176 3.24 15.09 0.46
C VAL A 176 2.06 15.09 -0.51
N HIS A 177 0.95 15.75 -0.18
CA HIS A 177 -0.18 15.90 -1.08
C HIS A 177 0.20 16.59 -2.41
N SER A 178 1.16 17.52 -2.38
CA SER A 178 1.63 18.23 -3.58
C SER A 178 2.55 17.41 -4.49
N LEU A 179 3.04 16.25 -4.04
CA LEU A 179 3.99 15.42 -4.80
C LEU A 179 3.30 14.55 -5.85
N GLY A 180 2.19 14.00 -5.50
CA GLY A 180 1.51 13.02 -6.32
C GLY A 180 0.03 13.28 -6.45
N GLY A 181 -0.75 12.50 -6.61
CA GLY A 181 -2.12 12.68 -6.96
C GLY A 181 -3.15 12.75 -5.87
N GLY A 182 -2.94 13.30 -4.80
CA GLY A 182 -3.97 13.48 -3.75
C GLY A 182 -5.27 14.09 -4.28
N LYS A 183 -6.10 13.30 -4.93
CA LYS A 183 -7.42 13.71 -5.48
C LYS A 183 -8.54 13.03 -4.74
#